data_40ad4e5deb3866afa419cacca5e85548
#
_entry.id   40ad4e5deb3866afa419cacca5e85548
#
_cell.length_a   1.000
_cell.length_b   1.000
_cell.length_c   1.000
_cell.angle_alpha   90.00
_cell.angle_beta   90.00
_cell.angle_gamma   90.00
#
_symmetry.space_group_name_H-M   'P 1'
#
loop_
_entity.id
_entity.type
_entity.pdbx_description
1 polymer ?
#
loop_
_entity_poly.entity_id
_entity_poly.type
_entity_poly.pdbx_seq_one_letter_code
_entity_poly.pdbx_strand_id
1 'polypeptide(L)'
;RLGIPVSFFSKVSNDFFGNMLVEYLNQNGVETNYCPRSSASTTLAFVSLSDDEGEDEPQYAFYAERSADRSLTKSELPTQISRNVEALHFGSISLAMEPGATSLETLMRRESGNRIISLDPNIRPSLIDDRDAYRQRFNEWVKLVDIIKLSQVDLNWIYPDKETEEIIDHWFSEG
;
A
#
# COMPACT_ATOMS: atom_id res chain seq x y z
N ARG A 1 11.67 0.46 -15.42
CA ARG A 1 11.35 0.11 -16.82
C ARG A 1 10.85 1.29 -17.63
N LEU A 2 10.32 2.33 -16.96
CA LEU A 2 9.90 3.59 -17.61
C LEU A 2 11.01 4.65 -17.63
N GLY A 3 12.21 4.31 -17.15
CA GLY A 3 13.35 5.23 -17.11
C GLY A 3 13.30 6.30 -16.02
N ILE A 4 12.36 6.17 -15.08
CA ILE A 4 12.23 7.09 -13.94
C ILE A 4 12.96 6.48 -12.74
N PRO A 5 13.84 7.23 -12.03
CA PRO A 5 14.43 6.79 -10.78
C PRO A 5 13.34 6.49 -9.74
N VAL A 6 13.44 5.35 -9.05
CA VAL A 6 12.46 4.92 -8.05
C VAL A 6 13.18 4.44 -6.81
N SER A 7 12.69 4.85 -5.64
CA SER A 7 13.06 4.28 -4.34
C SER A 7 11.87 3.53 -3.76
N PHE A 8 12.12 2.37 -3.18
CA PHE A 8 11.10 1.59 -2.46
C PHE A 8 11.21 1.85 -0.96
N PHE A 9 10.07 1.93 -0.29
CA PHE A 9 9.99 2.05 1.16
C PHE A 9 9.01 1.02 1.73
N SER A 10 9.54 0.11 2.51
CA SER A 10 8.82 -0.82 3.37
C SER A 10 9.80 -1.39 4.38
N LYS A 11 9.34 -1.95 5.49
CA LYS A 11 10.20 -2.69 6.40
C LYS A 11 10.42 -4.10 5.87
N VAL A 12 11.67 -4.51 5.72
CA VAL A 12 12.04 -5.76 5.05
C VAL A 12 12.76 -6.70 6.01
N SER A 13 12.42 -7.99 5.96
CA SER A 13 13.06 -9.03 6.76
C SER A 13 14.55 -9.22 6.40
N ASN A 14 15.33 -9.66 7.40
CA ASN A 14 16.70 -10.16 7.20
C ASN A 14 16.75 -11.65 6.81
N ASP A 15 15.59 -12.30 6.66
CA ASP A 15 15.52 -13.70 6.24
C ASP A 15 15.91 -13.88 4.75
N PHE A 16 15.90 -15.13 4.29
CA PHE A 16 16.22 -15.46 2.90
C PHE A 16 15.35 -14.70 1.90
N PHE A 17 14.04 -14.66 2.12
CA PHE A 17 13.10 -14.01 1.21
C PHE A 17 13.27 -12.49 1.19
N GLY A 18 13.45 -11.87 2.36
CA GLY A 18 13.69 -10.43 2.45
C GLY A 18 15.00 -10.02 1.75
N ASN A 19 16.06 -10.81 1.87
CA ASN A 19 17.30 -10.57 1.17
C ASN A 19 17.13 -10.71 -0.36
N MET A 20 16.44 -11.75 -0.80
CA MET A 20 16.11 -11.98 -2.21
C MET A 20 15.32 -10.79 -2.80
N LEU A 21 14.32 -10.26 -2.07
CA LEU A 21 13.53 -9.12 -2.52
C LEU A 21 14.37 -7.85 -2.68
N VAL A 22 15.23 -7.54 -1.70
CA VAL A 22 16.12 -6.37 -1.76
C VAL A 22 17.11 -6.50 -2.93
N GLU A 23 17.70 -7.67 -3.11
CA GLU A 23 18.60 -7.93 -4.22
C GLU A 23 17.91 -7.77 -5.57
N TYR A 24 16.69 -8.32 -5.72
CA TYR A 24 15.89 -8.17 -6.93
C TYR A 24 15.55 -6.71 -7.24
N LEU A 25 15.14 -5.92 -6.24
CA LEU A 25 14.87 -4.50 -6.41
C LEU A 25 16.11 -3.75 -6.89
N ASN A 26 17.25 -3.95 -6.23
CA ASN A 26 18.52 -3.29 -6.57
C ASN A 26 19.00 -3.67 -7.98
N GLN A 27 18.89 -4.94 -8.38
CA GLN A 27 19.22 -5.41 -9.73
C GLN A 27 18.34 -4.78 -10.82
N ASN A 28 17.13 -4.34 -10.45
CA ASN A 28 16.21 -3.63 -11.35
C ASN A 28 16.31 -2.09 -11.23
N GLY A 29 17.34 -1.57 -10.55
CA GLY A 29 17.59 -0.14 -10.42
C GLY A 29 16.65 0.58 -9.46
N VAL A 30 15.98 -0.15 -8.56
CA VAL A 30 15.14 0.43 -7.51
C VAL A 30 15.97 0.59 -6.23
N GLU A 31 16.08 1.81 -5.72
CA GLU A 31 16.81 2.09 -4.49
C GLU A 31 16.04 1.57 -3.26
N THR A 32 16.75 0.95 -2.33
CA THR A 32 16.19 0.40 -1.08
C THR A 32 16.75 1.06 0.18
N ASN A 33 17.40 2.22 0.04
CA ASN A 33 18.06 2.94 1.14
C ASN A 33 17.12 3.38 2.26
N TYR A 34 15.83 3.52 1.96
CA TYR A 34 14.80 3.87 2.94
C TYR A 34 14.21 2.66 3.66
N CYS A 35 14.57 1.41 3.29
CA CYS A 35 13.97 0.21 3.86
C CYS A 35 14.61 -0.18 5.19
N PRO A 36 13.96 0.01 6.35
CA PRO A 36 14.44 -0.55 7.61
C PRO A 36 14.42 -2.08 7.56
N ARG A 37 15.38 -2.70 8.24
CA ARG A 37 15.53 -4.15 8.28
C ARG A 37 15.03 -4.71 9.61
N SER A 38 14.48 -5.94 9.58
CA SER A 38 13.88 -6.61 10.73
C SER A 38 14.28 -8.08 10.81
N SER A 39 14.30 -8.63 12.01
CA SER A 39 14.39 -10.08 12.25
C SER A 39 13.02 -10.79 12.16
N ALA A 40 11.93 -10.05 12.03
CA ALA A 40 10.60 -10.63 11.76
C ALA A 40 10.58 -11.26 10.37
N SER A 41 9.73 -12.26 10.16
CA SER A 41 9.64 -13.00 8.90
C SER A 41 9.11 -12.13 7.75
N THR A 42 9.48 -12.48 6.53
CA THR A 42 8.85 -11.92 5.32
C THR A 42 7.41 -12.41 5.20
N THR A 43 6.49 -11.52 4.82
CA THR A 43 5.13 -11.90 4.41
C THR A 43 5.19 -12.84 3.20
N LEU A 44 4.47 -13.94 3.27
CA LEU A 44 4.31 -14.85 2.14
C LEU A 44 2.86 -14.77 1.63
N ALA A 45 2.71 -14.71 0.33
CA ALA A 45 1.43 -14.77 -0.35
C ALA A 45 1.42 -15.93 -1.33
N PHE A 46 0.40 -16.78 -1.24
CA PHE A 46 0.17 -17.88 -2.16
C PHE A 46 -1.06 -17.56 -2.99
N VAL A 47 -0.98 -17.87 -4.27
CA VAL A 47 -2.08 -17.68 -5.23
C VAL A 47 -2.48 -19.05 -5.74
N SER A 48 -3.75 -19.42 -5.62
CA SER A 48 -4.32 -20.58 -6.30
C SER A 48 -4.79 -20.10 -7.68
N LEU A 49 -4.22 -20.70 -8.72
CA LEU A 49 -4.71 -20.53 -10.08
C LEU A 49 -5.65 -21.73 -10.35
N SER A 50 -6.94 -21.49 -10.58
CA SER A 50 -7.85 -22.52 -11.05
C SER A 50 -7.55 -22.81 -12.53
N ASP A 51 -7.39 -24.09 -12.88
CA ASP A 51 -7.19 -24.55 -14.27
C ASP A 51 -8.50 -24.57 -15.07
N ASP A 52 -9.65 -24.33 -14.44
CA ASP A 52 -10.94 -24.27 -15.11
C ASP A 52 -11.13 -22.90 -15.75
N GLU A 53 -11.50 -22.89 -17.03
CA GLU A 53 -11.86 -21.71 -17.83
C GLU A 53 -13.15 -21.00 -17.32
N GLY A 54 -13.49 -21.17 -16.05
CA GLY A 54 -14.57 -20.49 -15.35
C GLY A 54 -14.05 -19.21 -14.66
N GLU A 55 -14.90 -18.22 -14.54
CA GLU A 55 -14.68 -16.86 -14.04
C GLU A 55 -14.30 -16.79 -12.52
N ASP A 56 -13.62 -17.78 -11.97
CA ASP A 56 -13.22 -17.77 -10.56
C ASP A 56 -12.01 -16.85 -10.37
N GLU A 57 -12.20 -15.80 -9.59
CA GLU A 57 -11.12 -14.90 -9.17
C GLU A 57 -10.02 -15.68 -8.44
N PRO A 58 -8.72 -15.37 -8.68
CA PRO A 58 -7.62 -16.04 -7.99
C PRO A 58 -7.77 -15.95 -6.47
N GLN A 59 -7.68 -17.08 -5.80
CA GLN A 59 -7.72 -17.12 -4.33
C GLN A 59 -6.32 -16.83 -3.77
N TYR A 60 -6.26 -15.96 -2.76
CA TYR A 60 -5.03 -15.57 -2.09
C TYR A 60 -5.01 -16.08 -0.65
N ALA A 61 -3.89 -16.68 -0.25
CA ALA A 61 -3.59 -16.96 1.15
C ALA A 61 -2.37 -16.14 1.60
N PHE A 62 -2.55 -15.31 2.62
CA PHE A 62 -1.50 -14.46 3.18
C PHE A 62 -1.02 -14.98 4.52
N TYR A 63 0.29 -15.15 4.67
CA TYR A 63 0.97 -15.45 5.92
C TYR A 63 1.75 -14.22 6.36
N ALA A 64 1.04 -13.29 7.00
CA ALA A 64 1.53 -11.96 7.37
C ALA A 64 1.53 -11.71 8.89
N GLU A 65 1.26 -12.74 9.69
CA GLU A 65 1.23 -12.57 11.14
C GLU A 65 2.64 -12.24 11.67
N ARG A 66 2.77 -11.09 12.33
CA ARG A 66 4.04 -10.57 12.87
C ARG A 66 5.15 -10.44 11.83
N SER A 67 4.80 -10.24 10.57
CA SER A 67 5.77 -10.04 9.50
C SER A 67 6.49 -8.69 9.57
N ALA A 68 7.60 -8.59 8.85
CA ALA A 68 8.46 -7.40 8.87
C ALA A 68 7.72 -6.15 8.39
N ASP A 69 7.09 -6.20 7.23
CA ASP A 69 6.35 -5.11 6.60
C ASP A 69 5.21 -4.59 7.47
N ARG A 70 4.44 -5.49 8.09
CA ARG A 70 3.38 -5.16 9.04
C ARG A 70 3.92 -4.45 10.28
N SER A 71 5.12 -4.80 10.74
CA SER A 71 5.73 -4.29 11.98
C SER A 71 6.37 -2.91 11.86
N LEU A 72 6.21 -2.19 10.75
CA LEU A 72 6.72 -0.84 10.55
C LEU A 72 6.13 0.12 11.58
N THR A 73 7.00 0.86 12.27
CA THR A 73 6.61 1.85 13.29
C THR A 73 6.88 3.28 12.83
N LYS A 74 6.22 4.26 13.45
CA LYS A 74 6.43 5.69 13.16
C LYS A 74 7.88 6.15 13.36
N SER A 75 8.61 5.55 14.30
CA SER A 75 10.02 5.88 14.56
C SER A 75 10.98 5.40 13.49
N GLU A 76 10.52 4.47 12.64
CA GLU A 76 11.30 3.93 11.51
C GLU A 76 11.00 4.65 10.19
N LEU A 77 10.08 5.60 10.20
CA LEU A 77 9.85 6.45 9.04
C LEU A 77 11.09 7.30 8.74
N PRO A 78 11.44 7.51 7.47
CA PRO A 78 12.54 8.41 7.11
C PRO A 78 12.27 9.80 7.68
N THR A 79 13.21 10.34 8.44
CA THR A 79 13.10 11.68 9.02
C THR A 79 13.01 12.76 7.95
N GLN A 80 13.69 12.53 6.83
CA GLN A 80 13.65 13.38 5.64
C GLN A 80 13.62 12.51 4.39
N ILE A 81 12.79 12.90 3.43
CA ILE A 81 12.80 12.36 2.07
C ILE A 81 13.55 13.34 1.18
N SER A 82 14.42 12.83 0.31
CA SER A 82 15.19 13.65 -0.63
C SER A 82 14.28 14.64 -1.38
N ARG A 83 14.75 15.86 -1.58
CA ARG A 83 14.03 16.87 -2.37
C ARG A 83 13.83 16.48 -3.84
N ASN A 84 14.62 15.53 -4.33
CA ASN A 84 14.49 15.00 -5.69
C ASN A 84 13.33 14.01 -5.84
N VAL A 85 12.71 13.58 -4.73
CA VAL A 85 11.51 12.75 -4.77
C VAL A 85 10.31 13.67 -4.94
N GLU A 86 9.69 13.64 -6.09
CA GLU A 86 8.57 14.52 -6.47
C GLU A 86 7.22 13.90 -6.13
N ALA A 87 7.13 12.56 -6.13
CA ALA A 87 5.88 11.85 -5.88
C ALA A 87 6.07 10.66 -4.94
N LEU A 88 5.05 10.37 -4.15
CA LEU A 88 4.95 9.17 -3.30
C LEU A 88 3.71 8.38 -3.71
N HIS A 89 3.90 7.07 -3.91
CA HIS A 89 2.80 6.16 -4.20
C HIS A 89 2.54 5.24 -3.00
N PHE A 90 1.30 5.19 -2.56
CA PHE A 90 0.83 4.35 -1.46
C PHE A 90 -0.20 3.34 -1.95
N GLY A 91 -0.27 2.19 -1.28
CA GLY A 91 -1.33 1.25 -1.61
C GLY A 91 -1.15 -0.16 -1.08
N SER A 92 -2.10 -1.01 -1.49
CA SER A 92 -2.14 -2.44 -1.22
C SER A 92 -2.24 -2.78 0.27
N ILE A 93 -1.84 -3.99 0.62
CA ILE A 93 -1.94 -4.56 1.98
C ILE A 93 -1.21 -3.74 3.06
N SER A 94 -0.23 -2.94 2.67
CA SER A 94 0.52 -2.10 3.60
C SER A 94 -0.34 -1.03 4.28
N LEU A 95 -1.47 -0.64 3.70
CA LEU A 95 -2.44 0.29 4.29
C LEU A 95 -3.56 -0.42 5.09
N ALA A 96 -3.61 -1.75 5.07
CA ALA A 96 -4.60 -2.53 5.80
C ALA A 96 -4.10 -3.05 7.16
N MET A 97 -2.78 -3.29 7.29
CA MET A 97 -2.21 -4.02 8.43
C MET A 97 -1.50 -3.11 9.43
N GLU A 98 -1.96 -3.15 10.68
CA GLU A 98 -1.36 -2.39 11.79
C GLU A 98 -0.11 -3.09 12.38
N PRO A 99 0.87 -2.33 12.90
CA PRO A 99 0.96 -0.86 13.02
C PRO A 99 1.51 -0.17 11.77
N GLY A 100 1.85 -0.92 10.72
CA GLY A 100 2.42 -0.41 9.48
C GLY A 100 1.51 0.61 8.80
N ALA A 101 0.20 0.30 8.72
CA ALA A 101 -0.78 1.16 8.09
C ALA A 101 -0.86 2.56 8.72
N THR A 102 -0.92 2.65 10.07
CA THR A 102 -0.88 3.93 10.79
C THR A 102 0.45 4.67 10.58
N SER A 103 1.56 3.94 10.45
CA SER A 103 2.87 4.56 10.18
C SER A 103 2.91 5.17 8.78
N LEU A 104 2.46 4.44 7.76
CA LEU A 104 2.39 4.93 6.37
C LEU A 104 1.40 6.09 6.22
N GLU A 105 0.27 6.05 6.91
CA GLU A 105 -0.67 7.18 6.96
C GLU A 105 0.00 8.44 7.55
N THR A 106 0.81 8.27 8.59
CA THR A 106 1.58 9.39 9.17
C THR A 106 2.54 9.99 8.14
N LEU A 107 3.19 9.14 7.34
CA LEU A 107 4.05 9.59 6.25
C LEU A 107 3.25 10.32 5.17
N MET A 108 2.13 9.77 4.73
CA MET A 108 1.23 10.38 3.75
C MET A 108 0.81 11.78 4.19
N ARG A 109 0.30 11.92 5.43
CA ARG A 109 -0.09 13.22 6.00
C ARG A 109 1.06 14.22 6.07
N ARG A 110 2.26 13.78 6.40
CA ARG A 110 3.45 14.64 6.48
C ARG A 110 3.87 15.20 5.13
N GLU A 111 3.76 14.39 4.08
CA GLU A 111 4.26 14.74 2.75
C GLU A 111 3.16 15.34 1.84
N SER A 112 1.88 15.19 2.18
CA SER A 112 0.77 15.84 1.48
C SER A 112 0.96 17.36 1.45
N GLY A 113 0.73 17.97 0.29
CA GLY A 113 0.98 19.40 0.04
C GLY A 113 2.45 19.75 -0.24
N ASN A 114 3.39 18.82 -0.03
CA ASN A 114 4.81 19.00 -0.35
C ASN A 114 5.26 18.19 -1.57
N ARG A 115 4.52 17.12 -1.89
CA ARG A 115 4.78 16.18 -2.98
C ARG A 115 3.47 15.70 -3.57
N ILE A 116 3.53 15.20 -4.79
CA ILE A 116 2.39 14.48 -5.37
C ILE A 116 2.18 13.18 -4.61
N ILE A 117 0.99 12.98 -4.08
CA ILE A 117 0.59 11.75 -3.41
C ILE A 117 -0.34 10.96 -4.33
N SER A 118 0.06 9.74 -4.65
CA SER A 118 -0.74 8.80 -5.44
C SER A 118 -1.17 7.61 -4.59
N LEU A 119 -2.40 7.16 -4.75
CA LEU A 119 -3.00 6.05 -4.01
C LEU A 119 -3.65 5.03 -4.93
N ASP A 120 -3.28 3.76 -4.76
CA ASP A 120 -4.05 2.60 -5.25
C ASP A 120 -4.27 1.64 -4.07
N PRO A 121 -5.43 1.66 -3.41
CA PRO A 121 -5.68 0.84 -2.23
C PRO A 121 -5.58 -0.65 -2.51
N ASN A 122 -5.92 -1.08 -3.74
CA ASN A 122 -5.84 -2.46 -4.20
C ASN A 122 -6.27 -3.45 -3.11
N ILE A 123 -7.54 -3.35 -2.73
CA ILE A 123 -8.12 -3.90 -1.50
C ILE A 123 -8.02 -5.42 -1.47
N ARG A 124 -7.71 -5.94 -0.30
CA ARG A 124 -7.77 -7.38 0.00
C ARG A 124 -8.68 -7.58 1.20
N PRO A 125 -9.98 -7.85 0.99
CA PRO A 125 -10.98 -7.94 2.06
C PRO A 125 -10.60 -8.89 3.17
N SER A 126 -9.93 -10.00 2.84
CA SER A 126 -9.48 -11.01 3.82
C SER A 126 -8.44 -10.51 4.84
N LEU A 127 -7.86 -9.32 4.62
CA LEU A 127 -6.88 -8.70 5.53
C LEU A 127 -7.46 -7.51 6.29
N ILE A 128 -8.75 -7.22 6.12
CA ILE A 128 -9.43 -6.07 6.72
C ILE A 128 -10.53 -6.59 7.64
N ASP A 129 -10.27 -6.53 8.94
CA ASP A 129 -11.19 -7.06 9.97
C ASP A 129 -12.44 -6.16 10.13
N ASP A 130 -12.30 -4.85 9.98
CA ASP A 130 -13.36 -3.85 10.12
C ASP A 130 -13.43 -2.97 8.88
N ARG A 131 -14.42 -3.26 8.02
CA ARG A 131 -14.67 -2.52 6.78
C ARG A 131 -15.04 -1.06 7.03
N ASP A 132 -15.84 -0.79 8.06
CA ASP A 132 -16.30 0.57 8.33
C ASP A 132 -15.18 1.45 8.85
N ALA A 133 -14.32 0.91 9.70
CA ALA A 133 -13.10 1.58 10.14
C ALA A 133 -12.14 1.84 8.95
N TYR A 134 -11.97 0.86 8.06
CA TYR A 134 -11.16 1.05 6.86
C TYR A 134 -11.73 2.13 5.94
N ARG A 135 -13.05 2.14 5.70
CA ARG A 135 -13.74 3.16 4.90
C ARG A 135 -13.57 4.56 5.49
N GLN A 136 -13.67 4.70 6.81
CA GLN A 136 -13.43 5.99 7.47
C GLN A 136 -12.00 6.49 7.23
N ARG A 137 -11.00 5.61 7.36
CA ARG A 137 -9.60 5.96 7.06
C ARG A 137 -9.41 6.31 5.59
N PHE A 138 -10.00 5.54 4.69
CA PHE A 138 -9.94 5.79 3.26
C PHE A 138 -10.49 7.17 2.89
N ASN A 139 -11.63 7.59 3.47
CA ASN A 139 -12.19 8.92 3.28
C ASN A 139 -11.23 10.03 3.74
N GLU A 140 -10.43 9.80 4.78
CA GLU A 140 -9.38 10.74 5.18
C GLU A 140 -8.18 10.74 4.24
N TRP A 141 -7.83 9.59 3.65
CA TRP A 141 -6.76 9.53 2.67
C TRP A 141 -7.11 10.25 1.37
N VAL A 142 -8.37 10.17 0.93
CA VAL A 142 -8.87 10.89 -0.26
C VAL A 142 -8.56 12.38 -0.19
N LYS A 143 -8.65 12.99 0.98
CA LYS A 143 -8.35 14.41 1.21
C LYS A 143 -6.86 14.76 1.17
N LEU A 144 -5.98 13.76 1.15
CA LEU A 144 -4.52 13.92 1.22
C LEU A 144 -3.83 13.64 -0.11
N VAL A 145 -4.55 13.06 -1.07
CA VAL A 145 -3.96 12.52 -2.29
C VAL A 145 -4.32 13.37 -3.51
N ASP A 146 -3.38 13.46 -4.45
CA ASP A 146 -3.56 14.18 -5.71
C ASP A 146 -4.05 13.26 -6.83
N ILE A 147 -3.72 11.96 -6.73
CA ILE A 147 -4.07 10.95 -7.72
C ILE A 147 -4.62 9.72 -7.02
N ILE A 148 -5.81 9.31 -7.41
CA ILE A 148 -6.43 8.06 -6.96
C ILE A 148 -6.65 7.14 -8.17
N LYS A 149 -6.28 5.88 -8.03
CA LYS A 149 -6.65 4.80 -8.94
C LYS A 149 -7.33 3.71 -8.12
N LEU A 150 -8.53 3.33 -8.53
CA LEU A 150 -9.24 2.17 -7.97
C LEU A 150 -9.76 1.28 -9.09
N SER A 151 -9.92 -0.02 -8.78
CA SER A 151 -10.76 -0.89 -9.58
C SER A 151 -12.24 -0.68 -9.21
N GLN A 152 -13.15 -1.04 -10.12
CA GLN A 152 -14.59 -1.03 -9.80
C GLN A 152 -14.93 -1.96 -8.63
N VAL A 153 -14.20 -3.08 -8.51
CA VAL A 153 -14.35 -4.04 -7.40
C VAL A 153 -13.99 -3.39 -6.06
N ASP A 154 -12.86 -2.67 -6.00
CA ASP A 154 -12.46 -1.95 -4.79
C ASP A 154 -13.48 -0.87 -4.42
N LEU A 155 -13.95 -0.11 -5.42
CA LEU A 155 -14.92 0.96 -5.21
C LEU A 155 -16.23 0.42 -4.64
N ASN A 156 -16.76 -0.66 -5.23
CA ASN A 156 -17.98 -1.32 -4.76
C ASN A 156 -17.79 -1.93 -3.36
N TRP A 157 -16.59 -2.39 -3.04
CA TRP A 157 -16.30 -2.90 -1.72
C TRP A 157 -16.32 -1.79 -0.67
N ILE A 158 -15.78 -0.60 -0.97
CA ILE A 158 -15.80 0.55 -0.04
C ILE A 158 -17.22 1.13 0.07
N TYR A 159 -17.91 1.29 -1.06
CA TYR A 159 -19.19 1.99 -1.17
C TYR A 159 -20.23 1.15 -1.95
N PRO A 160 -20.78 0.07 -1.34
CA PRO A 160 -21.63 -0.91 -2.03
C PRO A 160 -22.96 -0.33 -2.52
N ASP A 161 -23.41 0.75 -1.90
CA ASP A 161 -24.76 1.32 -2.13
C ASP A 161 -24.70 2.68 -2.85
N LYS A 162 -23.55 3.01 -3.48
CA LYS A 162 -23.37 4.29 -4.16
C LYS A 162 -22.97 4.11 -5.62
N GLU A 163 -23.47 5.00 -6.45
CA GLU A 163 -23.05 5.09 -7.84
C GLU A 163 -21.66 5.74 -7.95
N THR A 164 -20.89 5.33 -8.94
CA THR A 164 -19.51 5.79 -9.15
C THR A 164 -19.42 7.29 -9.30
N GLU A 165 -20.33 7.90 -10.06
CA GLU A 165 -20.40 9.33 -10.30
C GLU A 165 -20.64 10.12 -9.00
N GLU A 166 -21.54 9.65 -8.14
CA GLU A 166 -21.81 10.28 -6.84
C GLU A 166 -20.57 10.29 -5.93
N ILE A 167 -19.78 9.20 -5.96
CA ILE A 167 -18.57 9.07 -5.18
C ILE A 167 -17.52 10.06 -5.70
N ILE A 168 -17.33 10.12 -7.01
CA ILE A 168 -16.37 11.01 -7.65
C ILE A 168 -16.73 12.48 -7.38
N ASP A 169 -17.99 12.86 -7.57
CA ASP A 169 -18.48 14.22 -7.30
C ASP A 169 -18.27 14.60 -5.82
N HIS A 170 -18.52 13.67 -4.91
CA HIS A 170 -18.26 13.89 -3.49
C HIS A 170 -16.78 14.14 -3.21
N TRP A 171 -15.88 13.35 -3.77
CA TRP A 171 -14.43 13.55 -3.55
C TRP A 171 -13.94 14.89 -4.08
N PHE A 172 -14.41 15.30 -5.25
CA PHE A 172 -14.06 16.63 -5.80
C PHE A 172 -14.67 17.79 -5.01
N SER A 173 -15.74 17.55 -4.27
CA SER A 173 -16.35 18.59 -3.40
C SER A 173 -15.63 18.77 -2.06
N GLU A 174 -14.88 17.74 -1.63
CA GLU A 174 -14.14 17.75 -0.35
C GLU A 174 -12.71 18.29 -0.48
N GLY A 175 -12.17 18.45 -1.70
CA GLY A 175 -10.83 18.95 -1.98
C GLY A 175 -10.26 18.41 -3.24
#